data_80b4369da1a5db59ab96ebb3a0db25c9
#
_entry.id   80b4369da1a5db59ab96ebb3a0db25c9
#
_cell.length_a   1.000
_cell.length_b   1.000
_cell.length_c   1.000
_cell.angle_alpha   90.00
_cell.angle_beta   90.00
_cell.angle_gamma   90.00
#
_symmetry.space_group_name_H-M   'P 1'
#
loop_
_entity.id
_entity.type
_entity.pdbx_description
1 polymer ?
#
loop_
_entity_poly.entity_id
_entity_poly.type
_entity_poly.pdbx_seq_one_letter_code
_entity_poly.pdbx_strand_id
1 'polypeptide(L)'
;MPPEATDEALDSLGQAGVVGVRFQMVPNSGNIMAWDDMSPIAQRIAPLGWNINLQLDGRTLADYEALIARQPCRVVIDHVGKFLEPVTPLDPAFAALRRLLDTGNVWVKLSAMYETSRTGAPEYRDVGLLAETLVR
;
A
#
# COMPACT_ATOMS: atom_id res chain seq x y z
N MET A 1 -0.57 -9.01 -11.71
CA MET A 1 -0.28 -8.80 -13.14
C MET A 1 1.19 -9.12 -13.35
N PRO A 2 1.57 -9.97 -14.28
CA PRO A 2 2.98 -10.22 -14.54
C PRO A 2 3.62 -8.96 -15.16
N PRO A 3 4.90 -8.68 -14.87
CA PRO A 3 5.60 -7.50 -15.42
C PRO A 3 5.61 -7.43 -16.95
N GLU A 4 5.57 -8.58 -17.62
CA GLU A 4 5.60 -8.75 -19.09
C GLU A 4 4.21 -8.62 -19.77
N ALA A 5 3.15 -8.27 -19.06
CA ALA A 5 1.83 -8.06 -19.66
C ALA A 5 1.90 -7.02 -20.79
N THR A 6 1.29 -7.32 -21.94
CA THR A 6 1.27 -6.41 -23.10
C THR A 6 0.34 -5.22 -22.88
N ASP A 7 0.48 -4.15 -23.65
CA ASP A 7 -0.39 -2.99 -23.56
C ASP A 7 -1.83 -3.33 -23.98
N GLU A 8 -2.00 -4.23 -24.97
CA GLU A 8 -3.33 -4.74 -25.36
C GLU A 8 -4.01 -5.51 -24.21
N ALA A 9 -3.22 -6.24 -23.40
CA ALA A 9 -3.75 -6.93 -22.23
C ALA A 9 -4.18 -5.92 -21.15
N LEU A 10 -3.43 -4.84 -20.95
CA LEU A 10 -3.81 -3.76 -20.04
C LEU A 10 -5.10 -3.06 -20.48
N ASP A 11 -5.21 -2.74 -21.77
CA ASP A 11 -6.41 -2.13 -22.36
C ASP A 11 -7.64 -3.02 -22.18
N SER A 12 -7.50 -4.32 -22.45
CA SER A 12 -8.57 -5.31 -22.26
C SER A 12 -9.01 -5.40 -20.80
N LEU A 13 -8.06 -5.39 -19.87
CA LEU A 13 -8.36 -5.39 -18.43
C LEU A 13 -9.07 -4.09 -18.01
N GLY A 14 -8.64 -2.94 -18.53
CA GLY A 14 -9.29 -1.65 -18.29
C GLY A 14 -10.73 -1.63 -18.78
N GLN A 15 -10.99 -2.15 -19.99
CA GLN A 15 -12.35 -2.29 -20.53
C GLN A 15 -13.21 -3.24 -19.68
N ALA A 16 -12.60 -4.24 -19.05
CA ALA A 16 -13.26 -5.14 -18.11
C ALA A 16 -13.46 -4.53 -16.69
N GLY A 17 -13.05 -3.27 -16.49
CA GLY A 17 -13.26 -2.54 -15.23
C GLY A 17 -12.11 -2.64 -14.22
N VAL A 18 -10.94 -3.13 -14.61
CA VAL A 18 -9.74 -3.11 -13.75
C VAL A 18 -9.24 -1.66 -13.63
N VAL A 19 -8.97 -1.23 -12.40
CA VAL A 19 -8.55 0.13 -12.07
C VAL A 19 -7.23 0.20 -11.30
N GLY A 20 -6.51 -0.89 -11.20
CA GLY A 20 -5.24 -0.90 -10.47
C GLY A 20 -4.51 -2.23 -10.47
N VAL A 21 -3.30 -2.20 -9.96
CA VAL A 21 -2.40 -3.35 -9.82
C VAL A 21 -2.04 -3.54 -8.36
N ARG A 22 -2.12 -4.78 -7.87
CA ARG A 22 -1.77 -5.12 -6.49
C ARG A 22 -0.33 -5.58 -6.38
N PHE A 23 0.43 -4.91 -5.54
CA PHE A 23 1.74 -5.34 -5.05
C PHE A 23 1.59 -5.96 -3.67
N GLN A 24 1.88 -7.25 -3.57
CA GLN A 24 1.83 -8.03 -2.34
C GLN A 24 3.26 -8.23 -1.84
N MET A 25 3.73 -7.36 -0.95
CA MET A 25 5.13 -7.31 -0.50
C MET A 25 5.31 -7.81 0.94
N VAL A 26 4.28 -8.42 1.52
CA VAL A 26 4.41 -9.09 2.82
C VAL A 26 5.29 -10.33 2.65
N PRO A 27 6.28 -10.58 3.53
CA PRO A 27 7.13 -11.76 3.47
C PRO A 27 6.32 -13.07 3.41
N ASN A 28 6.76 -14.01 2.60
CA ASN A 28 6.14 -15.33 2.42
C ASN A 28 4.69 -15.33 1.90
N SER A 29 4.24 -14.24 1.28
CA SER A 29 2.87 -14.12 0.74
C SER A 29 2.70 -14.61 -0.70
N GLY A 30 3.73 -15.26 -1.28
CA GLY A 30 3.68 -15.74 -2.67
C GLY A 30 3.77 -14.61 -3.70
N ASN A 31 4.64 -13.64 -3.48
CA ASN A 31 4.82 -12.49 -4.35
C ASN A 31 5.15 -12.91 -5.79
N ILE A 32 4.43 -12.35 -6.76
CA ILE A 32 4.71 -12.49 -8.20
C ILE A 32 5.62 -11.36 -8.68
N MET A 33 5.58 -10.20 -8.02
CA MET A 33 6.31 -8.98 -8.38
C MET A 33 7.30 -8.60 -7.28
N ALA A 34 8.41 -7.99 -7.69
CA ALA A 34 9.43 -7.43 -6.81
C ALA A 34 9.26 -5.91 -6.63
N TRP A 35 9.99 -5.31 -5.70
CA TRP A 35 10.02 -3.85 -5.51
C TRP A 35 10.51 -3.12 -6.76
N ASP A 36 11.47 -3.70 -7.50
CA ASP A 36 12.03 -3.12 -8.72
C ASP A 36 11.02 -3.05 -9.87
N ASP A 37 9.98 -3.89 -9.84
CA ASP A 37 8.89 -3.86 -10.83
C ASP A 37 7.94 -2.68 -10.64
N MET A 38 7.95 -2.04 -9.46
CA MET A 38 6.96 -1.02 -9.11
C MET A 38 7.00 0.18 -10.06
N SER A 39 8.17 0.78 -10.28
CA SER A 39 8.27 1.98 -11.13
C SER A 39 8.00 1.71 -12.61
N PRO A 40 8.52 0.63 -13.23
CA PRO A 40 8.15 0.28 -14.61
C PRO A 40 6.64 0.04 -14.78
N ILE A 41 6.01 -0.67 -13.86
CA ILE A 41 4.57 -0.92 -13.91
C ILE A 41 3.78 0.37 -13.69
N ALA A 42 4.17 1.20 -12.70
CA ALA A 42 3.52 2.46 -12.43
C ALA A 42 3.52 3.40 -13.65
N GLN A 43 4.63 3.48 -14.39
CA GLN A 43 4.73 4.27 -15.62
C GLN A 43 3.73 3.80 -16.70
N ARG A 44 3.50 2.49 -16.81
CA ARG A 44 2.57 1.93 -17.79
C ARG A 44 1.10 2.12 -17.41
N ILE A 45 0.78 2.07 -16.11
CA ILE A 45 -0.61 2.16 -15.64
C ILE A 45 -1.08 3.59 -15.35
N ALA A 46 -0.15 4.52 -15.13
CA ALA A 46 -0.48 5.92 -14.85
C ALA A 46 -1.32 6.59 -15.97
N PRO A 47 -0.98 6.42 -17.28
CA PRO A 47 -1.81 6.96 -18.37
C PRO A 47 -3.22 6.38 -18.43
N LEU A 48 -3.42 5.16 -17.88
CA LEU A 48 -4.74 4.51 -17.79
C LEU A 48 -5.57 5.00 -16.60
N GLY A 49 -5.02 5.88 -15.77
CA GLY A 49 -5.67 6.35 -14.54
C GLY A 49 -5.73 5.29 -13.43
N TRP A 50 -4.98 4.21 -13.55
CA TRP A 50 -4.96 3.13 -12.56
C TRP A 50 -4.09 3.49 -11.36
N ASN A 51 -4.31 2.79 -10.25
CA ASN A 51 -3.51 2.92 -9.03
C ASN A 51 -2.67 1.67 -8.73
N ILE A 52 -1.68 1.84 -7.88
CA ILE A 52 -1.03 0.73 -7.19
C ILE A 52 -1.76 0.51 -5.87
N ASN A 53 -2.20 -0.73 -5.61
CA ASN A 53 -2.64 -1.18 -4.30
C ASN A 53 -1.49 -1.95 -3.64
N LEU A 54 -0.92 -1.37 -2.59
CA LEU A 54 0.28 -1.87 -1.93
C LEU A 54 -0.04 -2.49 -0.58
N GLN A 55 0.29 -3.76 -0.41
CA GLN A 55 0.28 -4.46 0.86
C GLN A 55 1.71 -4.84 1.24
N LEU A 56 2.18 -4.35 2.39
CA LEU A 56 3.52 -4.59 2.91
C LEU A 56 3.45 -4.72 4.44
N ASP A 57 4.55 -5.06 5.08
CA ASP A 57 4.70 -4.82 6.51
C ASP A 57 5.05 -3.34 6.74
N GLY A 58 4.17 -2.61 7.40
CA GLY A 58 4.34 -1.16 7.66
C GLY A 58 5.65 -0.80 8.34
N ARG A 59 6.27 -1.71 9.06
CA ARG A 59 7.57 -1.49 9.70
C ARG A 59 8.71 -1.24 8.70
N THR A 60 8.53 -1.66 7.44
CA THR A 60 9.49 -1.46 6.36
C THR A 60 9.24 -0.20 5.53
N LEU A 61 8.22 0.59 5.86
CA LEU A 61 7.84 1.78 5.08
C LEU A 61 8.98 2.79 4.91
N ALA A 62 9.79 2.98 5.95
CA ALA A 62 10.92 3.91 5.88
C ALA A 62 11.95 3.52 4.81
N ASP A 63 12.15 2.22 4.57
CA ASP A 63 13.12 1.71 3.58
C ASP A 63 12.65 1.97 2.14
N TYR A 64 11.33 2.03 1.92
CA TYR A 64 10.71 2.19 0.60
C TYR A 64 10.01 3.54 0.42
N GLU A 65 10.10 4.45 1.39
CA GLU A 65 9.42 5.75 1.37
C GLU A 65 9.71 6.53 0.09
N ALA A 66 10.97 6.68 -0.27
CA ALA A 66 11.37 7.40 -1.48
C ALA A 66 10.88 6.72 -2.77
N LEU A 67 10.84 5.38 -2.79
CA LEU A 67 10.31 4.63 -3.94
C LEU A 67 8.79 4.86 -4.08
N ILE A 68 8.06 4.76 -2.99
CA ILE A 68 6.59 4.92 -2.97
C ILE A 68 6.19 6.35 -3.34
N ALA A 69 6.85 7.35 -2.74
CA ALA A 69 6.52 8.77 -2.93
C ALA A 69 6.69 9.25 -4.38
N ARG A 70 7.63 8.68 -5.14
CA ARG A 70 7.94 9.11 -6.51
C ARG A 70 7.08 8.46 -7.61
N GLN A 71 6.13 7.58 -7.27
CA GLN A 71 5.36 6.91 -8.30
C GLN A 71 4.46 7.90 -9.08
N PRO A 72 4.35 7.75 -10.42
CA PRO A 72 3.56 8.66 -11.26
C PRO A 72 2.05 8.42 -11.17
N CYS A 73 1.62 7.36 -10.49
CA CYS A 73 0.21 7.03 -10.23
C CYS A 73 -0.06 7.02 -8.72
N ARG A 74 -1.34 7.07 -8.35
CA ARG A 74 -1.77 6.96 -6.95
C ARG A 74 -1.34 5.63 -6.34
N VAL A 75 -0.82 5.66 -5.11
CA VAL A 75 -0.53 4.46 -4.32
C VAL A 75 -1.52 4.38 -3.15
N VAL A 76 -2.14 3.23 -2.99
CA VAL A 76 -3.10 2.94 -1.90
C VAL A 76 -2.51 1.86 -1.01
N ILE A 77 -2.13 2.22 0.20
CA ILE A 77 -1.56 1.30 1.20
C ILE A 77 -2.69 0.59 1.94
N ASP A 78 -2.60 -0.72 2.08
CA ASP A 78 -3.64 -1.52 2.74
C ASP A 78 -3.56 -1.45 4.27
N HIS A 79 -4.73 -1.59 4.92
CA HIS A 79 -4.93 -2.03 6.30
C HIS A 79 -4.17 -1.20 7.35
N VAL A 80 -4.35 0.13 7.35
CA VAL A 80 -3.70 1.05 8.30
C VAL A 80 -2.17 0.92 8.27
N GLY A 81 -1.60 0.56 7.09
CA GLY A 81 -0.16 0.30 6.92
C GLY A 81 0.27 -1.13 7.23
N LYS A 82 -0.63 -2.00 7.71
CA LYS A 82 -0.39 -3.43 8.01
C LYS A 82 0.91 -3.68 8.79
N PHE A 83 1.06 -3.02 9.94
CA PHE A 83 2.17 -3.26 10.86
C PHE A 83 2.02 -4.66 11.48
N LEU A 84 2.84 -5.63 11.07
CA LEU A 84 2.73 -7.04 11.51
C LEU A 84 3.06 -7.23 13.00
N GLU A 85 3.83 -6.34 13.58
CA GLU A 85 3.97 -6.20 15.04
C GLU A 85 3.42 -4.84 15.47
N PRO A 86 2.82 -4.74 16.66
CA PRO A 86 2.25 -3.50 17.14
C PRO A 86 3.25 -2.35 17.18
N VAL A 87 2.86 -1.22 16.60
CA VAL A 87 3.59 0.04 16.69
C VAL A 87 2.70 1.09 17.36
N THR A 88 3.30 2.19 17.81
CA THR A 88 2.58 3.32 18.37
C THR A 88 2.60 4.51 17.40
N PRO A 89 1.74 5.53 17.59
CA PRO A 89 1.81 6.76 16.79
C PRO A 89 3.16 7.49 16.82
N LEU A 90 4.03 7.19 17.78
CA LEU A 90 5.37 7.76 17.92
C LEU A 90 6.45 6.95 17.19
N ASP A 91 6.10 5.79 16.64
CA ASP A 91 7.05 4.91 15.96
C ASP A 91 7.53 5.56 14.66
N PRO A 92 8.85 5.51 14.35
CA PRO A 92 9.41 6.04 13.10
C PRO A 92 8.77 5.46 11.83
N ALA A 93 8.37 4.19 11.85
CA ALA A 93 7.71 3.55 10.72
C ALA A 93 6.30 4.14 10.49
N PHE A 94 5.55 4.44 11.57
CA PHE A 94 4.27 5.14 11.46
C PHE A 94 4.45 6.59 11.01
N ALA A 95 5.52 7.25 11.45
CA ALA A 95 5.88 8.59 10.95
C ALA A 95 6.16 8.58 9.43
N ALA A 96 6.80 7.52 8.90
CA ALA A 96 6.99 7.36 7.45
C ALA A 96 5.65 7.24 6.70
N LEU A 97 4.68 6.49 7.24
CA LEU A 97 3.33 6.43 6.67
C LEU A 97 2.69 7.82 6.59
N ARG A 98 2.76 8.60 7.66
CA ARG A 98 2.20 9.97 7.69
C ARG A 98 2.85 10.87 6.64
N ARG A 99 4.19 10.88 6.53
CA ARG A 99 4.88 11.66 5.49
C ARG A 99 4.47 11.25 4.08
N LEU A 100 4.27 9.96 3.83
CA LEU A 100 3.75 9.47 2.55
C LEU A 100 2.35 10.01 2.26
N LEU A 101 1.45 10.00 3.24
CA LEU A 101 0.10 10.57 3.10
C LEU A 101 0.14 12.07 2.82
N ASP A 102 1.06 12.81 3.45
CA ASP A 102 1.24 14.25 3.25
C ASP A 102 1.68 14.62 1.81
N THR A 103 2.18 13.66 1.03
CA THR A 103 2.50 13.89 -0.41
C THR A 103 1.25 14.16 -1.26
N GLY A 104 0.07 13.76 -0.79
CA GLY A 104 -1.20 13.87 -1.52
C GLY A 104 -1.41 12.82 -2.63
N ASN A 105 -0.40 12.01 -2.95
CA ASN A 105 -0.47 10.93 -3.95
C ASN A 105 -0.57 9.53 -3.33
N VAL A 106 -0.40 9.44 -2.01
CA VAL A 106 -0.50 8.19 -1.26
C VAL A 106 -1.75 8.22 -0.39
N TRP A 107 -2.47 7.12 -0.36
CA TRP A 107 -3.70 6.91 0.41
C TRP A 107 -3.53 5.68 1.28
N VAL A 108 -4.33 5.57 2.33
CA VAL A 108 -4.35 4.39 3.19
C VAL A 108 -5.77 3.90 3.39
N LYS A 109 -5.96 2.59 3.40
CA LYS A 109 -7.25 1.98 3.75
C LYS A 109 -7.34 1.81 5.26
N LEU A 110 -8.36 2.37 5.87
CA LEU A 110 -8.71 2.14 7.28
C LEU A 110 -9.55 0.87 7.37
N SER A 111 -8.92 -0.28 7.24
CA SER A 111 -9.58 -1.59 7.12
C SER A 111 -8.77 -2.72 7.74
N ALA A 112 -9.40 -3.89 7.91
CA ALA A 112 -8.79 -5.16 8.30
C ALA A 112 -7.93 -5.07 9.58
N MET A 113 -8.33 -4.31 10.56
CA MET A 113 -7.62 -4.16 11.84
C MET A 113 -7.40 -5.50 12.54
N TYR A 114 -8.30 -6.47 12.30
CA TYR A 114 -8.22 -7.83 12.85
C TYR A 114 -6.98 -8.61 12.40
N GLU A 115 -6.36 -8.23 11.28
CA GLU A 115 -5.21 -8.97 10.74
C GLU A 115 -3.92 -8.74 11.56
N THR A 116 -3.80 -7.59 12.23
CA THR A 116 -2.57 -7.20 12.92
C THR A 116 -2.77 -6.82 14.38
N SER A 117 -4.02 -6.60 14.83
CA SER A 117 -4.30 -6.26 16.21
C SER A 117 -3.95 -7.38 17.19
N ARG A 118 -3.29 -7.03 18.28
CA ARG A 118 -3.01 -7.90 19.44
C ARG A 118 -4.04 -7.73 20.54
N THR A 119 -4.78 -6.60 20.56
CA THR A 119 -5.84 -6.36 21.56
C THR A 119 -7.17 -7.01 21.15
N GLY A 120 -7.35 -7.34 19.88
CA GLY A 120 -8.50 -8.07 19.37
C GLY A 120 -9.82 -7.31 19.36
N ALA A 121 -10.85 -8.04 18.91
CA ALA A 121 -12.22 -7.54 18.82
C ALA A 121 -12.84 -7.24 20.20
N PRO A 122 -13.84 -6.33 20.27
CA PRO A 122 -14.41 -5.58 19.13
C PRO A 122 -13.65 -4.29 18.79
N GLU A 123 -12.81 -3.77 19.71
CA GLU A 123 -12.27 -2.43 19.58
C GLU A 123 -10.96 -2.32 18.83
N TYR A 124 -10.17 -3.40 18.76
CA TYR A 124 -8.83 -3.38 18.09
C TYR A 124 -7.99 -2.15 18.48
N ARG A 125 -7.87 -1.87 19.80
CA ARG A 125 -7.41 -0.58 20.35
C ARG A 125 -6.03 -0.15 19.87
N ASP A 126 -5.10 -1.08 19.70
CA ASP A 126 -3.75 -0.84 19.23
C ASP A 126 -3.76 -0.29 17.77
N VAL A 127 -4.42 -0.96 16.86
CA VAL A 127 -4.55 -0.51 15.45
C VAL A 127 -5.54 0.63 15.32
N GLY A 128 -6.60 0.63 16.14
CA GLY A 128 -7.58 1.71 16.22
C GLY A 128 -6.95 3.06 16.54
N LEU A 129 -5.99 3.10 17.47
CA LEU A 129 -5.24 4.31 17.82
C LEU A 129 -4.45 4.88 16.63
N LEU A 130 -3.86 4.00 15.80
CA LEU A 130 -3.18 4.41 14.57
C LEU A 130 -4.18 5.01 13.59
N ALA A 131 -5.30 4.34 13.36
CA ALA A 131 -6.35 4.82 12.46
C ALA A 131 -6.92 6.17 12.89
N GLU A 132 -7.21 6.35 14.19
CA GLU A 132 -7.67 7.64 14.74
C GLU A 132 -6.63 8.75 14.54
N THR A 133 -5.34 8.43 14.66
CA THR A 133 -4.26 9.41 14.47
C THR A 133 -4.14 9.86 13.01
N LEU A 134 -4.51 9.00 12.05
CA LEU A 134 -4.46 9.30 10.62
C LEU A 134 -5.64 10.18 10.14
N VAL A 135 -6.74 10.27 10.88
CA VAL A 135 -7.94 11.05 10.49
C VAL A 135 -8.06 12.38 11.22
N ARG A 136 -7.13 12.71 12.10
CA ARG A 136 -7.06 13.99 12.84
C ARG A 136 -6.17 14.99 12.14
#